data_261ee8808f5c1104918715ad774b8a5e
#
_entry.id   261ee8808f5c1104918715ad774b8a5e
#
_cell.length_a   1.000
_cell.length_b   1.000
_cell.length_c   1.000
_cell.angle_alpha   90.00
_cell.angle_beta   90.00
_cell.angle_gamma   90.00
#
_symmetry.space_group_name_H-M   'P 1'
#
loop_
_entity.id
_entity.type
_entity.pdbx_description
1 polymer ?
#
loop_
_entity_poly.entity_id
_entity_poly.type
_entity_poly.pdbx_seq_one_letter_code
_entity_poly.pdbx_strand_id
1 'polypeptide(L)'
;VLYAIATMLSMSSVTTEGAVKASNILIDVLSQIGGVGLGLMVPVLSAFIAFAIADRPGIAPGLICGQLAVNVGSGFIGGIIAGLLCGYLANVLKKIELPKSMQSLLSIMIVPICTSLVVGTLVICVIGAPCAWLLQTLTKWLTGMSGASAILVGAICGAMIGFDLGGPVNKVAYSTGVAVVGTEVLAGHNVQFFGPIAIAICLPPIAAGLASYVFRKKFTDAERDAGIGSIIMGICGITEGAISYTTADPSPLIPIN
;
A
#
# COMPACT_ATOMS: atom_id res chain seq x y z
N VAL A 1 3.77 -7.33 8.38
CA VAL A 1 4.46 -8.37 9.19
C VAL A 1 3.59 -8.79 10.37
N LEU A 2 3.22 -7.89 11.32
CA LEU A 2 2.42 -8.26 12.50
C LEU A 2 1.09 -8.94 12.13
N TYR A 3 0.38 -8.39 11.14
CA TYR A 3 -0.87 -8.98 10.66
C TYR A 3 -0.64 -10.36 10.01
N ALA A 4 0.42 -10.53 9.23
CA ALA A 4 0.78 -11.82 8.63
C ALA A 4 1.17 -12.86 9.69
N ILE A 5 1.90 -12.47 10.72
CA ILE A 5 2.21 -13.33 11.86
C ILE A 5 0.93 -13.75 12.59
N ALA A 6 0.01 -12.81 12.84
CA ALA A 6 -1.27 -13.09 13.47
C ALA A 6 -2.12 -14.08 12.65
N THR A 7 -2.18 -13.90 11.32
CA THR A 7 -2.91 -14.83 10.43
C THR A 7 -2.26 -16.21 10.38
N MET A 8 -0.93 -16.32 10.33
CA MET A 8 -0.23 -17.61 10.38
C MET A 8 -0.47 -18.33 11.70
N LEU A 9 -0.42 -17.61 12.82
CA LEU A 9 -0.70 -18.18 14.14
C LEU A 9 -2.16 -18.63 14.28
N SER A 10 -3.12 -17.87 13.74
CA SER A 10 -4.53 -18.25 13.75
C SER A 10 -4.81 -19.48 12.89
N MET A 11 -4.15 -19.61 11.72
CA MET A 11 -4.27 -20.78 10.87
C MET A 11 -3.67 -22.04 11.51
N SER A 12 -2.56 -21.93 12.24
CA SER A 12 -1.96 -23.07 12.94
C SER A 12 -2.83 -23.58 14.09
N SER A 13 -3.70 -22.76 14.66
CA SER A 13 -4.63 -23.14 15.73
C SER A 13 -5.90 -23.85 15.23
N VAL A 14 -6.21 -23.75 13.94
CA VAL A 14 -7.39 -24.41 13.31
C VAL A 14 -7.13 -25.88 12.98
N THR A 15 -5.87 -26.32 12.94
CA THR A 15 -5.52 -27.70 12.57
C THR A 15 -5.61 -28.72 13.71
N THR A 16 -5.96 -28.29 14.92
CA THR A 16 -6.16 -29.21 16.06
C THR A 16 -7.66 -29.25 16.39
N GLU A 17 -8.26 -30.43 16.21
CA GLU A 17 -9.67 -30.74 16.40
C GLU A 17 -10.30 -30.00 17.60
N GLY A 18 -11.35 -29.24 17.37
CA GLY A 18 -12.38 -28.91 18.37
C GLY A 18 -12.03 -27.87 19.42
N ALA A 19 -10.85 -27.29 19.47
CA ALA A 19 -10.44 -26.27 20.45
C ALA A 19 -10.68 -24.86 19.90
N VAL A 20 -11.89 -24.56 19.50
CA VAL A 20 -12.35 -23.18 19.31
C VAL A 20 -12.57 -22.56 20.67
N LYS A 21 -11.85 -21.50 20.97
CA LYS A 21 -11.92 -20.57 22.10
C LYS A 21 -10.85 -20.73 23.20
N ALA A 22 -9.59 -20.70 22.79
CA ALA A 22 -8.74 -19.75 23.49
C ALA A 22 -8.43 -18.65 22.47
N SER A 23 -9.22 -17.60 22.47
CA SER A 23 -8.86 -16.31 21.84
C SER A 23 -7.50 -15.98 22.42
N ASN A 24 -6.44 -16.24 21.64
CA ASN A 24 -5.10 -15.97 22.09
C ASN A 24 -5.01 -14.43 22.08
N ILE A 25 -5.13 -13.80 23.24
CA ILE A 25 -5.07 -12.34 23.41
C ILE A 25 -3.92 -11.76 22.59
N LEU A 26 -2.81 -12.50 22.50
CA LEU A 26 -1.66 -12.13 21.68
C LEU A 26 -2.00 -12.03 20.18
N ILE A 27 -2.75 -13.01 19.65
CA ILE A 27 -3.15 -13.01 18.23
C ILE A 27 -4.08 -11.84 17.94
N ASP A 28 -5.06 -11.59 18.82
CA ASP A 28 -5.99 -10.49 18.68
C ASP A 28 -5.28 -9.15 18.75
N VAL A 29 -4.36 -8.97 19.68
CA VAL A 29 -3.55 -7.76 19.82
C VAL A 29 -2.67 -7.53 18.58
N LEU A 30 -1.95 -8.55 18.11
CA LEU A 30 -1.12 -8.45 16.90
C LEU A 30 -1.96 -8.15 15.65
N SER A 31 -3.15 -8.76 15.54
CA SER A 31 -4.08 -8.54 14.45
C SER A 31 -4.61 -7.11 14.44
N GLN A 32 -5.02 -6.59 15.61
CA GLN A 32 -5.50 -5.21 15.75
C GLN A 32 -4.40 -4.20 15.42
N ILE A 33 -3.21 -4.35 16.01
CA ILE A 33 -2.08 -3.44 15.74
C ILE A 33 -1.72 -3.47 14.25
N GLY A 34 -1.59 -4.68 13.67
CA GLY A 34 -1.29 -4.85 12.26
C GLY A 34 -2.37 -4.30 11.34
N GLY A 35 -3.64 -4.51 11.69
CA GLY A 35 -4.79 -3.99 10.95
C GLY A 35 -4.86 -2.47 10.93
N VAL A 36 -4.65 -1.83 12.09
CA VAL A 36 -4.57 -0.36 12.19
C VAL A 36 -3.39 0.16 11.37
N GLY A 37 -2.20 -0.46 11.48
CA GLY A 37 -1.04 -0.06 10.71
C GLY A 37 -1.26 -0.12 9.19
N LEU A 38 -1.90 -1.18 8.70
CA LEU A 38 -2.27 -1.30 7.28
C LEU A 38 -3.36 -0.29 6.89
N GLY A 39 -4.35 -0.06 7.74
CA GLY A 39 -5.42 0.92 7.51
C GLY A 39 -4.92 2.35 7.40
N LEU A 40 -3.87 2.71 8.14
CA LEU A 40 -3.25 4.03 8.09
C LEU A 40 -2.36 4.27 6.86
N MET A 41 -2.03 3.24 6.08
CA MET A 41 -1.10 3.37 4.95
C MET A 41 -1.53 4.44 3.95
N VAL A 42 -2.77 4.46 3.51
CA VAL A 42 -3.29 5.43 2.54
C VAL A 42 -3.41 6.84 3.15
N PRO A 43 -4.00 7.03 4.34
CA PRO A 43 -4.02 8.33 5.02
C PRO A 43 -2.63 8.93 5.21
N VAL A 44 -1.67 8.14 5.68
CA VAL A 44 -0.29 8.59 5.91
C VAL A 44 0.39 8.96 4.59
N LEU A 45 0.26 8.13 3.55
CA LEU A 45 0.77 8.47 2.22
C LEU A 45 0.22 9.81 1.73
N SER A 46 -1.10 10.00 1.79
CA SER A 46 -1.77 11.25 1.40
C SER A 46 -1.24 12.46 2.20
N ALA A 47 -1.04 12.27 3.51
CA ALA A 47 -0.49 13.30 4.39
C ALA A 47 0.94 13.68 4.01
N PHE A 48 1.80 12.70 3.70
CA PHE A 48 3.18 12.97 3.31
C PHE A 48 3.29 13.60 1.93
N ILE A 49 2.42 13.25 0.98
CA ILE A 49 2.32 13.94 -0.31
C ILE A 49 1.94 15.41 -0.08
N ALA A 50 0.92 15.67 0.74
CA ALA A 50 0.49 17.02 1.05
C ALA A 50 1.57 17.82 1.82
N PHE A 51 2.29 17.16 2.74
CA PHE A 51 3.42 17.74 3.46
C PHE A 51 4.57 18.14 2.52
N ALA A 52 4.92 17.28 1.56
CA ALA A 52 5.98 17.59 0.58
C ALA A 52 5.68 18.84 -0.26
N ILE A 53 4.40 19.21 -0.44
CA ILE A 53 3.99 20.37 -1.25
C ILE A 53 3.75 21.61 -0.38
N ALA A 54 3.11 21.45 0.79
CA ALA A 54 2.63 22.57 1.61
C ALA A 54 3.28 22.65 3.00
N ASP A 55 4.24 21.79 3.34
CA ASP A 55 4.81 21.63 4.66
C ASP A 55 3.76 21.22 5.73
N ARG A 56 3.97 21.62 6.99
CA ARG A 56 3.14 21.25 8.13
C ARG A 56 1.63 21.47 7.96
N PRO A 57 1.14 22.58 7.38
CA PRO A 57 -0.29 22.79 7.18
C PRO A 57 -0.98 21.74 6.29
N GLY A 58 -0.21 21.02 5.45
CA GLY A 58 -0.71 19.98 4.57
C GLY A 58 -1.00 18.63 5.26
N ILE A 59 -0.38 18.37 6.43
CA ILE A 59 -0.44 17.04 7.06
C ILE A 59 -1.86 16.66 7.47
N ALA A 60 -2.54 17.51 8.23
CA ALA A 60 -3.87 17.24 8.75
C ALA A 60 -4.91 17.04 7.63
N PRO A 61 -5.04 17.95 6.64
CA PRO A 61 -5.97 17.74 5.54
C PRO A 61 -5.60 16.51 4.69
N GLY A 62 -4.30 16.24 4.49
CA GLY A 62 -3.86 15.04 3.80
C GLY A 62 -4.28 13.74 4.50
N LEU A 63 -4.15 13.67 5.83
CA LEU A 63 -4.61 12.54 6.63
C LEU A 63 -6.12 12.36 6.52
N ILE A 64 -6.89 13.42 6.72
CA ILE A 64 -8.35 13.40 6.69
C ILE A 64 -8.85 12.98 5.31
N CYS A 65 -8.38 13.62 4.25
CA CYS A 65 -8.83 13.33 2.89
C CYS A 65 -8.34 11.97 2.39
N GLY A 66 -7.16 11.52 2.84
CA GLY A 66 -6.68 10.16 2.60
C GLY A 66 -7.56 9.10 3.27
N GLN A 67 -8.02 9.34 4.50
CA GLN A 67 -8.98 8.46 5.18
C GLN A 67 -10.34 8.46 4.49
N LEU A 68 -10.83 9.64 4.04
CA LEU A 68 -12.06 9.73 3.26
C LEU A 68 -11.95 8.94 1.94
N ALA A 69 -10.80 8.98 1.26
CA ALA A 69 -10.54 8.19 0.07
C ALA A 69 -10.66 6.67 0.33
N VAL A 70 -10.19 6.20 1.49
CA VAL A 70 -10.38 4.80 1.90
C VAL A 70 -11.86 4.51 2.14
N ASN A 71 -12.57 5.37 2.86
CA ASN A 71 -13.97 5.18 3.22
C ASN A 71 -14.91 5.12 2.01
N VAL A 72 -14.62 5.91 0.95
CA VAL A 72 -15.40 5.87 -0.31
C VAL A 72 -14.96 4.76 -1.26
N GLY A 73 -14.02 3.90 -0.86
CA GLY A 73 -13.55 2.77 -1.66
C GLY A 73 -12.60 3.16 -2.81
N SER A 74 -12.15 4.41 -2.88
CA SER A 74 -11.17 4.85 -3.90
C SER A 74 -9.73 4.43 -3.58
N GLY A 75 -9.49 3.93 -2.38
CA GLY A 75 -8.25 3.27 -1.95
C GLY A 75 -7.00 4.11 -2.18
N PHE A 76 -5.95 3.45 -2.63
CA PHE A 76 -4.63 4.05 -2.81
C PHE A 76 -4.60 5.16 -3.87
N ILE A 77 -5.29 4.97 -5.00
CA ILE A 77 -5.37 5.96 -6.09
C ILE A 77 -6.05 7.24 -5.61
N GLY A 78 -7.20 7.09 -4.93
CA GLY A 78 -7.90 8.22 -4.33
C GLY A 78 -7.05 8.94 -3.28
N GLY A 79 -6.27 8.20 -2.49
CA GLY A 79 -5.35 8.75 -1.50
C GLY A 79 -4.23 9.61 -2.10
N ILE A 80 -3.64 9.18 -3.22
CA ILE A 80 -2.63 9.98 -3.93
C ILE A 80 -3.25 11.28 -4.45
N ILE A 81 -4.39 11.19 -5.13
CA ILE A 81 -5.09 12.37 -5.68
C ILE A 81 -5.48 13.33 -4.55
N ALA A 82 -6.03 12.79 -3.45
CA ALA A 82 -6.38 13.59 -2.27
C ALA A 82 -5.16 14.31 -1.69
N GLY A 83 -4.02 13.63 -1.56
CA GLY A 83 -2.77 14.21 -1.07
C GLY A 83 -2.25 15.34 -1.93
N LEU A 84 -2.24 15.15 -3.26
CA LEU A 84 -1.84 16.19 -4.22
C LEU A 84 -2.74 17.42 -4.13
N LEU A 85 -4.07 17.22 -4.12
CA LEU A 85 -5.03 18.32 -4.02
C LEU A 85 -4.93 19.05 -2.68
N CYS A 86 -4.80 18.32 -1.57
CA CYS A 86 -4.60 18.91 -0.24
C CYS A 86 -3.30 19.73 -0.19
N GLY A 87 -2.21 19.19 -0.71
CA GLY A 87 -0.93 19.88 -0.75
C GLY A 87 -1.01 21.15 -1.59
N TYR A 88 -1.58 21.06 -2.79
CA TYR A 88 -1.71 22.21 -3.67
C TYR A 88 -2.60 23.31 -3.07
N LEU A 89 -3.78 22.96 -2.59
CA LEU A 89 -4.71 23.93 -2.00
C LEU A 89 -4.16 24.56 -0.72
N ALA A 90 -3.57 23.74 0.16
CA ALA A 90 -2.92 24.27 1.37
C ALA A 90 -1.76 25.22 1.04
N ASN A 91 -0.98 24.90 -0.02
CA ASN A 91 0.10 25.78 -0.47
C ASN A 91 -0.39 27.12 -1.05
N VAL A 92 -1.54 27.12 -1.70
CA VAL A 92 -2.19 28.36 -2.17
C VAL A 92 -2.72 29.17 -0.98
N LEU A 93 -3.44 28.53 -0.06
CA LEU A 93 -4.03 29.21 1.09
C LEU A 93 -2.98 29.80 2.05
N LYS A 94 -1.83 29.14 2.23
CA LYS A 94 -0.77 29.66 3.12
C LYS A 94 -0.10 30.95 2.60
N LYS A 95 -0.30 31.31 1.32
CA LYS A 95 0.22 32.55 0.73
C LYS A 95 -0.64 33.78 1.02
N ILE A 96 -1.78 33.61 1.66
CA ILE A 96 -2.65 34.72 2.06
C ILE A 96 -1.94 35.53 3.13
N GLU A 97 -1.71 36.78 2.87
CA GLU A 97 -1.07 37.71 3.81
C GLU A 97 -2.09 38.19 4.86
N LEU A 98 -1.90 37.78 6.09
CA LEU A 98 -2.64 38.25 7.24
C LEU A 98 -1.73 39.06 8.18
N PRO A 99 -2.31 39.93 9.05
CA PRO A 99 -1.52 40.58 10.09
C PRO A 99 -0.71 39.59 10.91
N LYS A 100 0.51 39.96 11.34
CA LYS A 100 1.48 39.07 12.03
C LYS A 100 0.88 38.32 13.21
N SER A 101 -0.07 38.93 13.94
CA SER A 101 -0.79 38.30 15.06
C SER A 101 -1.73 37.16 14.64
N MET A 102 -2.17 37.12 13.38
CA MET A 102 -3.11 36.11 12.86
C MET A 102 -2.43 35.08 11.93
N GLN A 103 -1.15 35.25 11.62
CA GLN A 103 -0.45 34.36 10.70
C GLN A 103 -0.33 32.90 11.22
N SER A 104 -0.19 32.75 12.54
CA SER A 104 -0.20 31.41 13.18
C SER A 104 -1.57 30.76 13.12
N LEU A 105 -2.66 31.52 13.28
CA LEU A 105 -4.03 31.01 13.12
C LEU A 105 -4.29 30.54 11.68
N LEU A 106 -3.76 31.24 10.68
CA LEU A 106 -3.88 30.84 9.30
C LEU A 106 -3.32 29.41 9.08
N SER A 107 -2.07 29.19 9.48
CA SER A 107 -1.39 27.92 9.24
C SER A 107 -1.89 26.75 10.08
N ILE A 108 -2.33 27.01 11.33
CA ILE A 108 -2.72 25.95 12.28
C ILE A 108 -4.19 25.58 12.13
N MET A 109 -5.06 26.53 11.79
CA MET A 109 -6.50 26.36 11.87
C MET A 109 -7.18 26.59 10.51
N ILE A 110 -6.99 27.75 9.88
CA ILE A 110 -7.74 28.12 8.67
C ILE A 110 -7.35 27.24 7.49
N VAL A 111 -6.06 27.08 7.22
CA VAL A 111 -5.60 26.27 6.09
C VAL A 111 -6.03 24.80 6.22
N PRO A 112 -5.80 24.11 7.34
CA PRO A 112 -6.26 22.73 7.49
C PRO A 112 -7.77 22.56 7.37
N ILE A 113 -8.57 23.44 7.98
CA ILE A 113 -10.04 23.33 7.95
C ILE A 113 -10.55 23.57 6.52
N CYS A 114 -10.17 24.69 5.88
CA CYS A 114 -10.64 25.00 4.53
C CYS A 114 -10.20 23.93 3.52
N THR A 115 -8.96 23.49 3.61
CA THR A 115 -8.44 22.44 2.72
C THR A 115 -9.19 21.14 2.90
N SER A 116 -9.40 20.70 4.15
CA SER A 116 -10.13 19.45 4.43
C SER A 116 -11.57 19.52 3.95
N LEU A 117 -12.27 20.64 4.14
CA LEU A 117 -13.65 20.81 3.68
C LEU A 117 -13.72 20.77 2.15
N VAL A 118 -12.91 21.55 1.46
CA VAL A 118 -12.97 21.62 0.00
C VAL A 118 -12.53 20.30 -0.65
N VAL A 119 -11.35 19.81 -0.29
CA VAL A 119 -10.83 18.57 -0.89
C VAL A 119 -11.60 17.35 -0.41
N GLY A 120 -12.02 17.31 0.86
CA GLY A 120 -12.85 16.23 1.38
C GLY A 120 -14.18 16.12 0.65
N THR A 121 -14.84 17.26 0.38
CA THR A 121 -16.07 17.29 -0.44
C THR A 121 -15.79 16.81 -1.87
N LEU A 122 -14.69 17.24 -2.50
CA LEU A 122 -14.30 16.77 -3.83
C LEU A 122 -14.03 15.25 -3.84
N VAL A 123 -13.36 14.74 -2.82
CA VAL A 123 -13.08 13.28 -2.70
C VAL A 123 -14.39 12.50 -2.58
N ILE A 124 -15.31 12.94 -1.74
CA ILE A 124 -16.59 12.23 -1.51
C ILE A 124 -17.50 12.32 -2.74
N CYS A 125 -17.68 13.52 -3.32
CA CYS A 125 -18.73 13.76 -4.31
C CYS A 125 -18.26 13.54 -5.76
N VAL A 126 -16.96 13.73 -6.06
CA VAL A 126 -16.48 13.78 -7.44
C VAL A 126 -15.42 12.69 -7.71
N ILE A 127 -14.37 12.63 -6.93
CA ILE A 127 -13.19 11.79 -7.20
C ILE A 127 -13.40 10.36 -6.74
N GLY A 128 -14.08 10.18 -5.61
CA GLY A 128 -14.24 8.88 -4.96
C GLY A 128 -14.93 7.85 -5.85
N ALA A 129 -16.04 8.22 -6.45
CA ALA A 129 -16.84 7.30 -7.28
C ALA A 129 -16.08 6.80 -8.53
N PRO A 130 -15.44 7.65 -9.37
CA PRO A 130 -14.66 7.18 -10.51
C PRO A 130 -13.47 6.29 -10.10
N CYS A 131 -12.74 6.65 -9.06
CA CYS A 131 -11.61 5.87 -8.58
C CYS A 131 -12.06 4.52 -8.00
N ALA A 132 -13.14 4.51 -7.21
CA ALA A 132 -13.73 3.28 -6.69
C ALA A 132 -14.24 2.37 -7.82
N TRP A 133 -14.90 2.94 -8.83
CA TRP A 133 -15.34 2.21 -10.01
C TRP A 133 -14.17 1.58 -10.77
N LEU A 134 -13.08 2.34 -10.98
CA LEU A 134 -11.86 1.83 -11.62
C LEU A 134 -11.27 0.64 -10.85
N LEU A 135 -11.10 0.78 -9.52
CA LEU A 135 -10.57 -0.29 -8.68
C LEU A 135 -11.49 -1.52 -8.68
N GLN A 136 -12.81 -1.33 -8.56
CA GLN A 136 -13.78 -2.41 -8.59
C GLN A 136 -13.80 -3.11 -9.96
N THR A 137 -13.65 -2.37 -11.06
CA THR A 137 -13.61 -2.92 -12.41
C THR A 137 -12.37 -3.78 -12.61
N LEU A 138 -11.19 -3.29 -12.16
CA LEU A 138 -9.95 -4.06 -12.18
C LEU A 138 -10.06 -5.32 -11.32
N THR A 139 -10.61 -5.21 -10.12
CA THR A 139 -10.84 -6.36 -9.24
C THR A 139 -11.78 -7.38 -9.86
N LYS A 140 -12.93 -6.94 -10.42
CA LYS A 140 -13.88 -7.84 -11.10
C LYS A 140 -13.26 -8.51 -12.33
N TRP A 141 -12.44 -7.78 -13.08
CA TRP A 141 -11.74 -8.33 -14.23
C TRP A 141 -10.75 -9.42 -13.82
N LEU A 142 -9.94 -9.16 -12.79
CA LEU A 142 -8.99 -10.15 -12.25
C LEU A 142 -9.70 -11.36 -11.64
N THR A 143 -10.76 -11.17 -10.84
CA THR A 143 -11.50 -12.28 -10.24
C THR A 143 -12.26 -13.10 -11.29
N GLY A 144 -12.77 -12.47 -12.35
CA GLY A 144 -13.39 -13.16 -13.49
C GLY A 144 -12.42 -14.06 -14.27
N MET A 145 -11.12 -13.80 -14.18
CA MET A 145 -10.08 -14.62 -14.80
C MET A 145 -9.67 -15.84 -13.94
N SER A 146 -10.12 -15.95 -12.71
CA SER A 146 -9.73 -17.03 -11.79
C SER A 146 -10.14 -18.45 -12.28
N GLY A 147 -11.11 -18.55 -13.19
CA GLY A 147 -11.46 -19.79 -13.89
C GLY A 147 -10.65 -20.07 -15.15
N ALA A 148 -9.90 -19.10 -15.66
CA ALA A 148 -8.95 -19.27 -16.76
C ALA A 148 -7.62 -19.79 -16.22
N SER A 149 -6.70 -20.22 -17.08
CA SER A 149 -5.41 -20.76 -16.69
C SER A 149 -4.75 -19.97 -15.53
N ALA A 150 -4.54 -20.59 -14.39
CA ALA A 150 -3.89 -19.99 -13.21
C ALA A 150 -2.51 -19.39 -13.55
N ILE A 151 -1.86 -19.91 -14.59
CA ILE A 151 -0.60 -19.41 -15.12
C ILE A 151 -0.79 -18.00 -15.71
N LEU A 152 -1.84 -17.77 -16.50
CA LEU A 152 -2.08 -16.46 -17.13
C LEU A 152 -2.38 -15.38 -16.07
N VAL A 153 -3.22 -15.71 -15.12
CA VAL A 153 -3.56 -14.78 -14.02
C VAL A 153 -2.34 -14.51 -13.15
N GLY A 154 -1.55 -15.55 -12.84
CA GLY A 154 -0.30 -15.42 -12.11
C GLY A 154 0.71 -14.52 -12.85
N ALA A 155 0.83 -14.66 -14.16
CA ALA A 155 1.70 -13.83 -14.99
C ALA A 155 1.25 -12.35 -15.00
N ILE A 156 -0.06 -12.11 -15.14
CA ILE A 156 -0.60 -10.74 -15.13
C ILE A 156 -0.41 -10.09 -13.75
N CYS A 157 -0.80 -10.78 -12.68
CA CYS A 157 -0.64 -10.26 -11.32
C CYS A 157 0.84 -10.09 -10.97
N GLY A 158 1.71 -11.00 -11.40
CA GLY A 158 3.15 -10.90 -11.24
C GLY A 158 3.72 -9.67 -11.94
N ALA A 159 3.32 -9.43 -13.19
CA ALA A 159 3.70 -8.23 -13.93
C ALA A 159 3.19 -6.94 -13.26
N MET A 160 1.96 -6.94 -12.74
CA MET A 160 1.41 -5.80 -12.00
C MET A 160 2.21 -5.51 -10.72
N ILE A 161 2.67 -6.55 -10.03
CA ILE A 161 3.47 -6.43 -8.80
C ILE A 161 4.88 -5.93 -9.11
N GLY A 162 5.53 -6.49 -10.12
CA GLY A 162 6.87 -6.08 -10.54
C GLY A 162 6.93 -4.69 -11.17
N PHE A 163 5.80 -4.21 -11.73
CA PHE A 163 5.76 -2.93 -12.43
C PHE A 163 6.04 -1.73 -11.52
N ASP A 164 5.48 -1.68 -10.32
CA ASP A 164 5.59 -0.53 -9.43
C ASP A 164 6.07 -0.84 -8.00
N LEU A 165 6.47 -2.09 -7.73
CA LEU A 165 7.17 -2.55 -6.51
C LEU A 165 6.55 -2.08 -5.18
N GLY A 166 5.24 -2.11 -5.05
CA GLY A 166 4.51 -1.68 -3.85
C GLY A 166 3.57 -0.50 -4.07
N GLY A 167 3.52 0.06 -5.28
CA GLY A 167 2.64 1.16 -5.66
C GLY A 167 1.17 0.74 -5.89
N PRO A 168 0.39 1.61 -6.59
CA PRO A 168 -1.05 1.38 -6.77
C PRO A 168 -1.38 0.12 -7.55
N VAL A 169 -0.60 -0.22 -8.58
CA VAL A 169 -0.84 -1.40 -9.44
C VAL A 169 -0.57 -2.69 -8.67
N ASN A 170 0.53 -2.73 -7.92
CA ASN A 170 0.84 -3.81 -6.99
C ASN A 170 -0.30 -4.01 -5.96
N LYS A 171 -0.82 -2.92 -5.38
CA LYS A 171 -1.90 -2.99 -4.38
C LYS A 171 -3.20 -3.58 -4.95
N VAL A 172 -3.54 -3.30 -6.20
CA VAL A 172 -4.69 -3.91 -6.87
C VAL A 172 -4.49 -5.42 -7.02
N ALA A 173 -3.33 -5.87 -7.52
CA ALA A 173 -3.03 -7.29 -7.66
C ALA A 173 -3.06 -8.01 -6.31
N TYR A 174 -2.40 -7.45 -5.30
CA TYR A 174 -2.38 -8.02 -3.95
C TYR A 174 -3.76 -8.08 -3.30
N SER A 175 -4.51 -6.97 -3.29
CA SER A 175 -5.82 -6.92 -2.65
C SER A 175 -6.84 -7.83 -3.34
N THR A 176 -6.76 -7.96 -4.67
CA THR A 176 -7.57 -8.92 -5.41
C THR A 176 -7.21 -10.35 -5.04
N GLY A 177 -5.92 -10.67 -4.96
CA GLY A 177 -5.45 -11.96 -4.51
C GLY A 177 -5.96 -12.33 -3.12
N VAL A 178 -5.85 -11.41 -2.16
CA VAL A 178 -6.35 -11.60 -0.79
C VAL A 178 -7.87 -11.76 -0.77
N ALA A 179 -8.62 -11.00 -1.56
CA ALA A 179 -10.07 -11.11 -1.63
C ALA A 179 -10.51 -12.49 -2.18
N VAL A 180 -9.84 -12.97 -3.24
CA VAL A 180 -10.10 -14.30 -3.81
C VAL A 180 -9.75 -15.40 -2.80
N VAL A 181 -8.59 -15.29 -2.14
CA VAL A 181 -8.21 -16.25 -1.08
C VAL A 181 -9.25 -16.30 0.02
N GLY A 182 -9.72 -15.14 0.50
CA GLY A 182 -10.71 -15.07 1.56
C GLY A 182 -12.02 -15.80 1.20
N THR A 183 -12.50 -15.64 -0.02
CA THR A 183 -13.74 -16.31 -0.49
C THR A 183 -13.55 -17.79 -0.73
N GLU A 184 -12.44 -18.20 -1.35
CA GLU A 184 -12.16 -19.60 -1.67
C GLU A 184 -11.83 -20.43 -0.42
N VAL A 185 -11.09 -19.89 0.54
CA VAL A 185 -10.79 -20.56 1.81
C VAL A 185 -12.08 -20.79 2.62
N LEU A 186 -12.98 -19.79 2.66
CA LEU A 186 -14.28 -19.93 3.30
C LEU A 186 -15.17 -20.97 2.62
N ALA A 187 -14.99 -21.17 1.31
CA ALA A 187 -15.68 -22.23 0.53
C ALA A 187 -15.00 -23.60 0.62
N GLY A 188 -13.88 -23.73 1.34
CA GLY A 188 -13.14 -24.99 1.48
C GLY A 188 -12.31 -25.40 0.25
N HIS A 189 -12.06 -24.48 -0.68
CA HIS A 189 -11.30 -24.74 -1.89
C HIS A 189 -9.80 -24.46 -1.72
N ASN A 190 -8.98 -25.19 -2.48
CA ASN A 190 -7.52 -24.98 -2.51
C ASN A 190 -7.18 -23.71 -3.29
N VAL A 191 -6.50 -22.77 -2.65
CA VAL A 191 -6.19 -21.45 -3.22
C VAL A 191 -4.86 -21.46 -3.96
N GLN A 192 -4.84 -22.06 -5.15
CA GLN A 192 -3.64 -22.07 -5.99
C GLN A 192 -3.32 -20.68 -6.62
N PHE A 193 -4.31 -19.81 -6.70
CA PHE A 193 -4.23 -18.50 -7.33
C PHE A 193 -3.27 -17.53 -6.61
N PHE A 194 -3.16 -17.59 -5.29
CA PHE A 194 -2.33 -16.67 -4.51
C PHE A 194 -0.83 -17.04 -4.55
N GLY A 195 -0.49 -18.26 -4.86
CA GLY A 195 0.91 -18.71 -4.91
C GLY A 195 1.79 -17.86 -5.83
N PRO A 196 1.44 -17.67 -7.11
CA PRO A 196 2.18 -16.80 -8.03
C PRO A 196 2.29 -15.35 -7.55
N ILE A 197 1.23 -14.80 -6.95
CA ILE A 197 1.22 -13.44 -6.38
C ILE A 197 2.21 -13.33 -5.22
N ALA A 198 2.20 -14.29 -4.29
CA ALA A 198 3.11 -14.32 -3.15
C ALA A 198 4.58 -14.41 -3.62
N ILE A 199 4.86 -15.24 -4.63
CA ILE A 199 6.20 -15.35 -5.21
C ILE A 199 6.62 -14.03 -5.84
N ALA A 200 5.73 -13.39 -6.62
CA ALA A 200 6.01 -12.11 -7.28
C ALA A 200 6.29 -10.98 -6.28
N ILE A 201 5.69 -11.02 -5.09
CA ILE A 201 5.96 -10.04 -4.02
C ILE A 201 7.35 -10.26 -3.42
N CYS A 202 7.72 -11.52 -3.16
CA CYS A 202 8.96 -11.86 -2.44
C CYS A 202 10.18 -11.80 -3.34
N LEU A 203 10.04 -12.14 -4.62
CA LEU A 203 11.15 -12.39 -5.54
C LEU A 203 12.01 -11.15 -5.81
N PRO A 204 11.47 -9.95 -6.17
CA PRO A 204 12.28 -8.79 -6.52
C PRO A 204 13.26 -8.37 -5.41
N PRO A 205 12.84 -8.18 -4.15
CA PRO A 205 13.76 -7.75 -3.10
C PRO A 205 14.77 -8.85 -2.71
N ILE A 206 14.39 -10.12 -2.75
CA ILE A 206 15.32 -11.23 -2.50
C ILE A 206 16.35 -11.31 -3.62
N ALA A 207 15.92 -11.23 -4.88
CA ALA A 207 16.81 -11.30 -6.03
C ALA A 207 17.78 -10.12 -6.06
N ALA A 208 17.32 -8.89 -5.85
CA ALA A 208 18.17 -7.71 -5.78
C ALA A 208 19.19 -7.79 -4.64
N GLY A 209 18.73 -8.18 -3.44
CA GLY A 209 19.61 -8.36 -2.29
C GLY A 209 20.66 -9.44 -2.51
N LEU A 210 20.30 -10.61 -3.06
CA LEU A 210 21.26 -11.66 -3.40
C LEU A 210 22.24 -11.22 -4.49
N ALA A 211 21.75 -10.55 -5.54
CA ALA A 211 22.59 -10.03 -6.61
C ALA A 211 23.67 -9.08 -6.09
N SER A 212 23.34 -8.23 -5.11
CA SER A 212 24.31 -7.31 -4.49
C SER A 212 25.48 -8.02 -3.81
N TYR A 213 25.27 -9.25 -3.30
CA TYR A 213 26.32 -10.08 -2.72
C TYR A 213 27.07 -10.90 -3.77
N VAL A 214 26.38 -11.45 -4.76
CA VAL A 214 27.00 -12.30 -5.80
C VAL A 214 27.82 -11.45 -6.76
N PHE A 215 27.28 -10.32 -7.20
CA PHE A 215 27.91 -9.45 -8.20
C PHE A 215 28.49 -8.17 -7.58
N ARG A 216 29.21 -8.29 -6.48
CA ARG A 216 29.77 -7.18 -5.68
C ARG A 216 30.40 -6.04 -6.48
N LYS A 217 31.02 -6.33 -7.62
CA LYS A 217 31.69 -5.32 -8.46
C LYS A 217 30.73 -4.40 -9.21
N LYS A 218 29.45 -4.76 -9.29
CA LYS A 218 28.43 -3.99 -10.00
C LYS A 218 27.56 -3.12 -9.08
N PHE A 219 27.70 -3.30 -7.77
CA PHE A 219 26.93 -2.58 -6.77
C PHE A 219 27.84 -1.70 -5.92
N THR A 220 27.35 -0.54 -5.55
CA THR A 220 28.01 0.39 -4.61
C THR A 220 28.03 -0.21 -3.20
N ASP A 221 28.88 0.33 -2.34
CA ASP A 221 28.96 -0.12 -0.95
C ASP A 221 27.62 0.05 -0.21
N ALA A 222 26.93 1.18 -0.45
CA ALA A 222 25.62 1.45 0.13
C ALA A 222 24.53 0.44 -0.30
N GLU A 223 24.52 0.03 -1.57
CA GLU A 223 23.60 -0.99 -2.09
C GLU A 223 23.88 -2.36 -1.50
N ARG A 224 25.16 -2.70 -1.31
CA ARG A 224 25.55 -3.96 -0.66
C ARG A 224 25.15 -4.00 0.82
N ASP A 225 25.30 -2.89 1.53
CA ASP A 225 24.89 -2.78 2.93
C ASP A 225 23.35 -2.89 3.07
N ALA A 226 22.60 -2.39 2.11
CA ALA A 226 21.14 -2.55 2.05
C ALA A 226 20.70 -4.00 1.71
N GLY A 227 21.60 -4.85 1.20
CA GLY A 227 21.27 -6.19 0.67
C GLY A 227 20.59 -7.11 1.68
N ILE A 228 21.09 -7.18 2.93
CA ILE A 228 20.46 -7.98 3.98
C ILE A 228 19.05 -7.48 4.29
N GLY A 229 18.88 -6.16 4.39
CA GLY A 229 17.58 -5.54 4.63
C GLY A 229 16.58 -5.89 3.52
N SER A 230 17.01 -5.84 2.26
CA SER A 230 16.20 -6.20 1.11
C SER A 230 15.75 -7.67 1.15
N ILE A 231 16.66 -8.60 1.44
CA ILE A 231 16.34 -10.03 1.56
C ILE A 231 15.32 -10.26 2.69
N ILE A 232 15.53 -9.64 3.86
CA ILE A 232 14.60 -9.76 4.99
C ILE A 232 13.22 -9.20 4.61
N MET A 233 13.16 -8.04 3.94
CA MET A 233 11.90 -7.48 3.44
C MET A 233 11.20 -8.45 2.50
N GLY A 234 11.94 -9.05 1.55
CA GLY A 234 11.38 -10.03 0.63
C GLY A 234 10.80 -11.26 1.34
N ILE A 235 11.51 -11.81 2.33
CA ILE A 235 11.01 -12.93 3.15
C ILE A 235 9.74 -12.51 3.92
N CYS A 236 9.66 -11.25 4.35
CA CYS A 236 8.47 -10.69 5.00
C CYS A 236 7.31 -10.33 4.03
N GLY A 237 7.48 -10.54 2.73
CA GLY A 237 6.47 -10.19 1.73
C GLY A 237 6.36 -8.68 1.47
N ILE A 238 7.47 -7.97 1.50
CA ILE A 238 7.56 -6.52 1.29
C ILE A 238 8.34 -6.24 0.01
N THR A 239 7.62 -5.94 -1.07
CA THR A 239 8.19 -5.70 -2.42
C THR A 239 9.09 -4.46 -2.47
N GLU A 240 8.79 -3.48 -1.63
CA GLU A 240 9.49 -2.19 -1.53
C GLU A 240 10.99 -2.33 -1.25
N GLY A 241 11.46 -3.48 -0.76
CA GLY A 241 12.88 -3.77 -0.57
C GLY A 241 13.71 -3.70 -1.86
N ALA A 242 13.09 -3.82 -3.04
CA ALA A 242 13.76 -3.70 -4.34
C ALA A 242 13.84 -2.25 -4.86
N ILE A 243 13.10 -1.30 -4.28
CA ILE A 243 12.98 0.08 -4.82
C ILE A 243 14.35 0.78 -4.88
N SER A 244 15.18 0.65 -3.84
CA SER A 244 16.48 1.30 -3.80
C SER A 244 17.39 0.89 -4.98
N TYR A 245 17.36 -0.35 -5.37
CA TYR A 245 18.11 -0.87 -6.51
C TYR A 245 17.52 -0.42 -7.84
N THR A 246 16.20 -0.49 -7.98
CA THR A 246 15.49 -0.11 -9.21
C THR A 246 15.61 1.40 -9.46
N THR A 247 15.66 2.23 -8.43
CA THR A 247 15.87 3.68 -8.58
C THR A 247 17.32 4.03 -8.90
N ALA A 248 18.28 3.25 -8.43
CA ALA A 248 19.70 3.46 -8.72
C ALA A 248 20.05 3.12 -10.18
N ASP A 249 19.52 2.02 -10.72
CA ASP A 249 19.71 1.61 -12.10
C ASP A 249 18.40 1.03 -12.68
N PRO A 250 17.49 1.89 -13.17
CA PRO A 250 16.18 1.45 -13.63
C PRO A 250 16.22 0.67 -14.95
N SER A 251 17.23 0.90 -15.76
CA SER A 251 17.27 0.38 -17.13
C SER A 251 17.32 -1.16 -17.21
N PRO A 252 18.18 -1.88 -16.46
CA PRO A 252 18.16 -3.33 -16.43
C PRO A 252 17.17 -3.92 -15.44
N LEU A 253 16.78 -3.20 -14.37
CA LEU A 253 16.02 -3.78 -13.26
C LEU A 253 14.51 -3.74 -13.48
N ILE A 254 13.97 -2.73 -14.15
CA ILE A 254 12.53 -2.67 -14.46
C ILE A 254 12.05 -3.84 -15.33
N PRO A 255 12.77 -4.25 -16.39
CA PRO A 255 12.35 -5.41 -17.20
C PRO A 255 12.52 -6.77 -16.51
N ILE A 256 13.30 -6.84 -15.43
CA ILE A 256 13.60 -8.08 -14.71
C ILE A 256 12.62 -8.33 -13.57
N ASN A 257 12.07 -7.27 -13.01
CA ASN A 257 11.06 -7.35 -11.96
C ASN A 257 9.70 -7.70 -12.53
#